data_f78dc144b027ce32a59941749ccba281
#
_entry.id   f78dc144b027ce32a59941749ccba281
#
_cell.length_a   1.000
_cell.length_b   1.000
_cell.length_c   1.000
_cell.angle_alpha   90.00
_cell.angle_beta   90.00
_cell.angle_gamma   90.00
#
_symmetry.space_group_name_H-M   'P 1'
#
loop_
_entity.id
_entity.type
_entity.pdbx_description
1 polymer ?
#
loop_
_entity_poly.entity_id
_entity_poly.type
_entity_poly.pdbx_seq_one_letter_code
_entity_poly.pdbx_strand_id
1 'polypeptide(L)'
;LTNKDSIPVEISRVETSAVANQIPVKRFETYLSGFHFYSGRRAEQREVHRYCTAVHEDLRQCVLFDGNGKEARLAGVEYIVSERLFKTLPDDEKKLWHSYRYEVKSGQLVAPDLSPKAEHDLMAELVSSYGKTWQTWQTESDSTLPFGGPALMMGFTRDGQLDPNLLQNRDNRLKIVTSEKQQMRSDILGRSPVTGADSWENGPAIQLPALTKRNEPQLQKDTLQ
;
A
#
# COMPACT_ATOMS: atom_id res chain seq x y z
N LEU A 1 -47.10 6.46 13.35
CA LEU A 1 -46.50 5.29 14.00
C LEU A 1 -45.01 5.27 13.64
N THR A 2 -44.25 5.87 14.54
CA THR A 2 -42.77 5.94 14.50
C THR A 2 -42.22 4.68 15.12
N ASN A 3 -41.49 3.88 14.33
CA ASN A 3 -40.71 2.79 14.90
C ASN A 3 -39.26 3.22 14.96
N LYS A 4 -38.82 3.65 16.14
CA LYS A 4 -37.44 3.89 16.55
C LYS A 4 -37.01 2.71 17.39
N ASP A 5 -36.41 1.71 16.79
CA ASP A 5 -35.62 0.71 17.49
C ASP A 5 -34.29 0.52 16.80
N SER A 6 -33.41 1.54 16.93
CA SER A 6 -32.00 1.38 16.75
C SER A 6 -31.42 0.90 18.07
N ILE A 7 -31.06 -0.39 18.14
CA ILE A 7 -30.28 -0.95 19.26
C ILE A 7 -28.88 -0.31 19.19
N PRO A 8 -28.45 0.42 20.24
CA PRO A 8 -27.07 0.89 20.27
C PRO A 8 -26.15 -0.33 20.45
N VAL A 9 -25.30 -0.62 19.49
CA VAL A 9 -24.20 -1.57 19.70
C VAL A 9 -23.19 -0.86 20.58
N GLU A 10 -23.29 -1.07 21.88
CA GLU A 10 -22.29 -0.63 22.84
C GLU A 10 -21.07 -1.54 22.70
N ILE A 11 -20.07 -1.10 21.93
CA ILE A 11 -18.76 -1.76 21.88
C ILE A 11 -18.09 -1.44 23.22
N SER A 12 -18.16 -2.37 24.16
CA SER A 12 -17.47 -2.24 25.45
C SER A 12 -15.98 -2.06 25.21
N ARG A 13 -15.43 -0.92 25.66
CA ARG A 13 -13.98 -0.73 25.73
C ARG A 13 -13.44 -1.72 26.75
N VAL A 14 -12.80 -2.77 26.26
CA VAL A 14 -12.02 -3.67 27.11
C VAL A 14 -10.79 -2.89 27.58
N GLU A 15 -10.67 -2.68 28.88
CA GLU A 15 -9.47 -2.10 29.50
C GLU A 15 -8.30 -3.07 29.31
N THR A 16 -7.38 -2.74 28.42
CA THR A 16 -6.18 -3.54 28.11
C THR A 16 -4.99 -3.02 28.92
N SER A 17 -4.85 -3.44 30.16
CA SER A 17 -3.70 -2.99 30.97
C SER A 17 -2.51 -3.95 31.06
N ALA A 18 -2.62 -5.22 30.72
CA ALA A 18 -1.51 -6.18 30.89
C ALA A 18 -1.06 -6.95 29.64
N VAL A 19 -1.88 -7.02 28.58
CA VAL A 19 -1.57 -7.79 27.35
C VAL A 19 -0.89 -6.91 26.29
N ALA A 20 -0.74 -5.62 26.56
CA ALA A 20 -0.34 -4.60 25.59
C ALA A 20 1.04 -4.78 24.93
N ASN A 21 1.95 -5.57 25.52
CA ASN A 21 3.31 -5.76 24.98
C ASN A 21 3.44 -6.91 23.95
N GLN A 22 2.39 -7.70 23.73
CA GLN A 22 2.39 -8.84 22.81
C GLN A 22 1.49 -8.63 21.58
N ILE A 23 0.91 -7.43 21.42
CA ILE A 23 0.00 -7.16 20.31
C ILE A 23 0.82 -6.94 19.03
N PRO A 24 0.63 -7.75 17.96
CA PRO A 24 1.40 -7.64 16.72
C PRO A 24 1.39 -6.23 16.12
N VAL A 25 0.28 -5.50 16.22
CA VAL A 25 0.11 -4.15 15.67
C VAL A 25 1.11 -3.14 16.26
N LYS A 26 1.54 -3.31 17.51
CA LYS A 26 2.55 -2.43 18.13
C LYS A 26 3.95 -2.53 17.50
N ARG A 27 4.20 -3.55 16.70
CA ARG A 27 5.47 -3.74 15.99
C ARG A 27 5.55 -2.95 14.69
N PHE A 28 4.45 -2.37 14.21
CA PHE A 28 4.39 -1.58 12.98
C PHE A 28 4.83 -0.14 13.27
N GLU A 29 6.14 0.05 13.49
CA GLU A 29 6.71 1.29 14.01
C GLU A 29 7.32 2.18 12.91
N THR A 30 7.63 1.62 11.74
CA THR A 30 8.23 2.38 10.64
C THR A 30 7.15 2.98 9.77
N TYR A 31 6.97 4.30 9.84
CA TYR A 31 6.05 5.01 8.97
C TYR A 31 6.74 5.44 7.67
N LEU A 32 6.09 5.11 6.53
CA LEU A 32 6.49 5.51 5.18
C LEU A 32 5.32 6.18 4.45
N SER A 33 5.57 7.29 3.77
CA SER A 33 4.63 7.91 2.83
C SER A 33 5.22 7.86 1.41
N GLY A 34 4.45 7.43 0.46
CA GLY A 34 4.79 7.35 -0.95
C GLY A 34 3.53 7.33 -1.82
N PHE A 35 3.67 7.00 -3.10
CA PHE A 35 2.55 7.11 -4.04
C PHE A 35 2.42 5.84 -4.87
N HIS A 36 1.18 5.38 -5.03
CA HIS A 36 0.84 4.26 -5.88
C HIS A 36 -0.33 4.62 -6.81
N PHE A 37 -0.55 3.75 -7.81
CA PHE A 37 -1.72 3.79 -8.68
C PHE A 37 -2.29 2.37 -8.84
N TYR A 38 -3.56 2.27 -9.18
CA TYR A 38 -4.18 0.96 -9.45
C TYR A 38 -3.64 0.37 -10.74
N SER A 39 -3.16 -0.87 -10.71
CA SER A 39 -2.70 -1.58 -11.91
C SER A 39 -3.75 -1.54 -13.01
N GLY A 40 -3.35 -1.06 -14.21
CA GLY A 40 -4.26 -0.82 -15.34
C GLY A 40 -5.02 0.51 -15.32
N ARG A 41 -4.92 1.29 -14.25
CA ARG A 41 -5.63 2.57 -14.10
C ARG A 41 -4.68 3.65 -13.56
N ARG A 42 -3.61 3.93 -14.31
CA ARG A 42 -2.52 4.84 -13.87
C ARG A 42 -2.99 6.26 -13.50
N ALA A 43 -4.12 6.71 -14.01
CA ALA A 43 -4.70 7.99 -13.62
C ALA A 43 -5.29 7.98 -12.19
N GLU A 44 -5.59 6.81 -11.65
CA GLU A 44 -6.11 6.66 -10.30
C GLU A 44 -4.95 6.50 -9.31
N GLN A 45 -4.36 7.62 -8.95
CA GLN A 45 -3.16 7.72 -8.11
C GLN A 45 -3.52 8.03 -6.66
N ARG A 46 -2.67 7.57 -5.73
CA ARG A 46 -2.89 7.74 -4.30
C ARG A 46 -1.59 8.00 -3.55
N GLU A 47 -1.67 8.83 -2.54
CA GLU A 47 -0.72 8.75 -1.46
C GLU A 47 -1.04 7.53 -0.60
N VAL A 48 -0.01 6.79 -0.22
CA VAL A 48 -0.12 5.56 0.59
C VAL A 48 0.66 5.76 1.89
N HIS A 49 -0.04 5.61 3.01
CA HIS A 49 0.54 5.68 4.35
C HIS A 49 0.80 4.28 4.86
N ARG A 50 2.05 3.88 4.89
CA ARG A 50 2.51 2.54 5.27
C ARG A 50 3.05 2.55 6.69
N TYR A 51 2.56 1.65 7.53
CA TYR A 51 3.18 1.33 8.81
C TYR A 51 3.74 -0.06 8.72
N CYS A 52 5.05 -0.20 8.88
CA CYS A 52 5.80 -1.41 8.53
C CYS A 52 6.55 -2.01 9.71
N THR A 53 6.75 -3.33 9.65
CA THR A 53 7.64 -4.08 10.55
C THR A 53 8.43 -5.13 9.78
N ALA A 54 9.66 -5.40 10.19
CA ALA A 54 10.43 -6.52 9.66
C ALA A 54 9.88 -7.85 10.21
N VAL A 55 9.69 -8.82 9.31
CA VAL A 55 9.45 -10.23 9.67
C VAL A 55 10.79 -10.94 9.85
N HIS A 56 11.71 -10.75 8.92
CA HIS A 56 13.12 -11.13 8.95
C HIS A 56 13.91 -10.23 7.98
N GLU A 57 15.22 -10.46 7.82
CA GLU A 57 16.11 -9.60 7.02
C GLU A 57 15.66 -9.34 5.57
N ASP A 58 14.93 -10.29 4.94
CA ASP A 58 14.49 -10.19 3.54
C ASP A 58 13.01 -9.87 3.37
N LEU A 59 12.23 -9.77 4.45
CA LEU A 59 10.80 -9.57 4.37
C LEU A 59 10.31 -8.55 5.40
N ARG A 60 9.64 -7.53 4.91
CA ARG A 60 8.82 -6.60 5.70
C ARG A 60 7.35 -6.76 5.36
N GLN A 61 6.50 -6.49 6.32
CA GLN A 61 5.05 -6.40 6.13
C GLN A 61 4.56 -5.03 6.58
N CYS A 62 3.58 -4.49 5.86
CA CYS A 62 3.01 -3.18 6.14
C CYS A 62 1.48 -3.24 6.14
N VAL A 63 0.87 -2.46 7.03
CA VAL A 63 -0.54 -2.09 6.96
C VAL A 63 -0.64 -0.70 6.31
N LEU A 64 -1.65 -0.53 5.44
CA LEU A 64 -1.84 0.69 4.67
C LEU A 64 -3.06 1.45 5.15
N PHE A 65 -2.92 2.77 5.29
CA PHE A 65 -4.01 3.67 5.64
C PHE A 65 -4.19 4.75 4.58
N ASP A 66 -5.38 5.34 4.52
CA ASP A 66 -5.72 6.46 3.63
C ASP A 66 -5.28 7.82 4.18
N GLY A 67 -4.60 7.83 5.32
CA GLY A 67 -4.05 9.01 5.98
C GLY A 67 -3.10 8.61 7.10
N ASN A 68 -2.53 9.62 7.79
CA ASN A 68 -1.68 9.42 8.96
C ASN A 68 -2.29 10.00 10.25
N GLY A 69 -3.55 10.40 10.23
CA GLY A 69 -4.30 10.85 11.39
C GLY A 69 -5.00 9.71 12.12
N LYS A 70 -5.46 9.98 13.33
CA LYS A 70 -6.15 8.99 14.19
C LYS A 70 -7.46 8.44 13.59
N GLU A 71 -8.06 9.15 12.64
CA GLU A 71 -9.30 8.75 11.94
C GLU A 71 -9.02 8.05 10.61
N ALA A 72 -7.74 7.79 10.29
CA ALA A 72 -7.37 7.13 9.05
C ALA A 72 -7.91 5.68 9.01
N ARG A 73 -8.42 5.30 7.84
CA ARG A 73 -9.04 3.99 7.62
C ARG A 73 -8.00 3.01 7.09
N LEU A 74 -8.06 1.76 7.55
CA LEU A 74 -7.24 0.68 7.01
C LEU A 74 -7.64 0.44 5.55
N ALA A 75 -6.73 0.71 4.64
CA ALA A 75 -6.95 0.66 3.20
C ALA A 75 -6.41 -0.61 2.54
N GLY A 76 -5.39 -1.26 3.14
CA GLY A 76 -4.79 -2.45 2.53
C GLY A 76 -3.57 -2.99 3.25
N VAL A 77 -2.79 -3.77 2.51
CA VAL A 77 -1.54 -4.38 2.98
C VAL A 77 -0.46 -4.33 1.91
N GLU A 78 0.80 -4.32 2.34
CA GLU A 78 1.94 -4.44 1.44
C GLU A 78 2.99 -5.38 2.05
N TYR A 79 3.60 -6.19 1.19
CA TYR A 79 4.79 -6.98 1.52
C TYR A 79 5.97 -6.42 0.74
N ILE A 80 7.11 -6.26 1.42
CA ILE A 80 8.34 -5.75 0.82
C ILE A 80 9.41 -6.82 0.98
N VAL A 81 10.00 -7.24 -0.14
CA VAL A 81 11.06 -8.26 -0.14
C VAL A 81 12.37 -7.70 -0.68
N SER A 82 13.49 -8.26 -0.21
CA SER A 82 14.81 -7.97 -0.76
C SER A 82 14.94 -8.46 -2.20
N GLU A 83 15.92 -7.92 -2.95
CA GLU A 83 16.27 -8.42 -4.28
C GLU A 83 16.62 -9.91 -4.27
N ARG A 84 17.28 -10.37 -3.19
CA ARG A 84 17.65 -11.78 -3.02
C ARG A 84 16.42 -12.68 -3.03
N LEU A 85 15.40 -12.34 -2.23
CA LEU A 85 14.16 -13.10 -2.17
C LEU A 85 13.33 -12.96 -3.44
N PHE A 86 13.23 -11.74 -3.99
CA PHE A 86 12.49 -11.48 -5.22
C PHE A 86 12.97 -12.34 -6.39
N LYS A 87 14.29 -12.53 -6.54
CA LYS A 87 14.86 -13.38 -7.62
C LYS A 87 14.39 -14.82 -7.57
N THR A 88 14.02 -15.33 -6.40
CA THR A 88 13.54 -16.72 -6.22
C THR A 88 12.06 -16.92 -6.54
N LEU A 89 11.30 -15.82 -6.70
CA LEU A 89 9.88 -15.92 -6.99
C LEU A 89 9.62 -16.48 -8.40
N PRO A 90 8.52 -17.20 -8.60
CA PRO A 90 8.06 -17.60 -9.95
C PRO A 90 7.82 -16.37 -10.83
N ASP A 91 8.00 -16.50 -12.15
CA ASP A 91 7.88 -15.38 -13.07
C ASP A 91 6.48 -14.74 -13.09
N ASP A 92 5.42 -15.53 -12.92
CA ASP A 92 4.06 -14.99 -12.81
C ASP A 92 3.84 -14.22 -11.50
N GLU A 93 4.46 -14.66 -10.40
CA GLU A 93 4.42 -13.96 -9.12
C GLU A 93 5.17 -12.62 -9.21
N LYS A 94 6.35 -12.58 -9.83
CA LYS A 94 7.15 -11.34 -10.01
C LYS A 94 6.35 -10.21 -10.65
N LYS A 95 5.42 -10.54 -11.56
CA LYS A 95 4.58 -9.56 -12.26
C LYS A 95 3.62 -8.78 -11.33
N LEU A 96 3.39 -9.27 -10.12
CA LEU A 96 2.55 -8.61 -9.11
C LEU A 96 3.32 -7.59 -8.27
N TRP A 97 4.62 -7.44 -8.51
CA TRP A 97 5.51 -6.64 -7.69
C TRP A 97 6.02 -5.42 -8.45
N HIS A 98 6.17 -4.30 -7.73
CA HIS A 98 6.82 -3.08 -8.22
C HIS A 98 8.17 -2.88 -7.52
N SER A 99 9.11 -2.21 -8.20
CA SER A 99 10.41 -1.88 -7.64
C SER A 99 10.35 -0.59 -6.82
N TYR A 100 11.08 -0.54 -5.73
CA TYR A 100 11.22 0.65 -4.89
C TYR A 100 12.24 1.66 -5.45
N ARG A 101 12.99 1.27 -6.47
CA ARG A 101 14.11 2.05 -6.98
C ARG A 101 13.72 3.49 -7.31
N TYR A 102 12.69 3.67 -8.11
CA TYR A 102 12.28 5.02 -8.52
C TYR A 102 11.70 5.81 -7.36
N GLU A 103 10.83 5.23 -6.55
CA GLU A 103 10.23 5.90 -5.38
C GLU A 103 11.30 6.44 -4.41
N VAL A 104 12.35 5.66 -4.18
CA VAL A 104 13.49 6.06 -3.35
C VAL A 104 14.30 7.16 -4.02
N LYS A 105 14.76 6.93 -5.26
CA LYS A 105 15.69 7.83 -5.97
C LYS A 105 15.06 9.18 -6.32
N SER A 106 13.77 9.22 -6.61
CA SER A 106 13.05 10.46 -6.91
C SER A 106 12.70 11.30 -5.68
N GLY A 107 12.86 10.77 -4.46
CA GLY A 107 12.40 11.41 -3.23
C GLY A 107 10.90 11.27 -2.97
N GLN A 108 10.17 10.51 -3.78
CA GLN A 108 8.73 10.30 -3.60
C GLN A 108 8.40 9.47 -2.37
N LEU A 109 9.23 8.48 -2.03
CA LEU A 109 9.11 7.74 -0.78
C LEU A 109 9.82 8.49 0.34
N VAL A 110 9.16 8.68 1.47
CA VAL A 110 9.74 9.36 2.65
C VAL A 110 9.38 8.65 3.94
N ALA A 111 10.24 8.80 4.96
CA ALA A 111 10.02 8.33 6.32
C ALA A 111 10.11 9.54 7.28
N PRO A 112 9.03 10.37 7.34
CA PRO A 112 9.11 11.69 7.96
C PRO A 112 9.38 11.68 9.47
N ASP A 113 9.10 10.58 10.15
CA ASP A 113 9.31 10.43 11.60
C ASP A 113 10.76 10.05 11.95
N LEU A 114 11.60 9.76 10.95
CA LEU A 114 12.99 9.39 11.17
C LEU A 114 13.92 10.60 11.08
N SER A 115 15.05 10.53 11.79
CA SER A 115 16.13 11.49 11.59
C SER A 115 16.67 11.39 10.15
N PRO A 116 17.27 12.48 9.59
CA PRO A 116 17.79 12.46 8.23
C PRO A 116 18.75 11.29 7.95
N LYS A 117 19.61 10.94 8.91
CA LYS A 117 20.52 9.81 8.77
C LYS A 117 19.77 8.47 8.76
N ALA A 118 18.83 8.27 9.67
CA ALA A 118 18.08 7.01 9.75
C ALA A 118 17.17 6.83 8.52
N GLU A 119 16.58 7.92 7.99
CA GLU A 119 15.85 7.88 6.74
C GLU A 119 16.76 7.50 5.57
N HIS A 120 17.95 8.10 5.47
CA HIS A 120 18.90 7.79 4.41
C HIS A 120 19.34 6.31 4.45
N ASP A 121 19.69 5.80 5.62
CA ASP A 121 20.07 4.39 5.82
C ASP A 121 18.93 3.44 5.40
N LEU A 122 17.69 3.77 5.78
CA LEU A 122 16.49 3.00 5.37
C LEU A 122 16.27 3.06 3.86
N MET A 123 16.43 4.22 3.22
CA MET A 123 16.29 4.37 1.78
C MET A 123 17.37 3.59 1.01
N ALA A 124 18.60 3.55 1.53
CA ALA A 124 19.68 2.75 0.96
C ALA A 124 19.37 1.23 1.02
N GLU A 125 18.66 0.77 2.05
CA GLU A 125 18.16 -0.60 2.13
C GLU A 125 17.01 -0.85 1.13
N LEU A 126 16.03 0.07 1.06
CA LEU A 126 14.82 -0.10 0.27
C LEU A 126 15.04 0.05 -1.25
N VAL A 127 16.07 0.77 -1.70
CA VAL A 127 16.29 1.07 -3.14
C VAL A 127 16.36 -0.16 -4.04
N SER A 128 16.74 -1.31 -3.51
CA SER A 128 16.82 -2.59 -4.20
C SER A 128 15.74 -3.59 -3.76
N SER A 129 14.68 -3.11 -3.12
CA SER A 129 13.55 -3.93 -2.66
C SER A 129 12.39 -3.90 -3.64
N TYR A 130 11.43 -4.81 -3.45
CA TYR A 130 10.24 -4.97 -4.28
C TYR A 130 9.00 -5.06 -3.39
N GLY A 131 7.94 -4.32 -3.76
CA GLY A 131 6.67 -4.29 -3.03
C GLY A 131 5.55 -5.00 -3.77
N LYS A 132 4.71 -5.72 -3.02
CA LYS A 132 3.42 -6.23 -3.50
C LYS A 132 2.31 -5.64 -2.65
N THR A 133 1.53 -4.75 -3.27
CA THR A 133 0.52 -3.93 -2.60
C THR A 133 -0.88 -4.32 -3.03
N TRP A 134 -1.72 -4.68 -2.05
CA TRP A 134 -3.13 -4.93 -2.24
C TRP A 134 -3.96 -3.92 -1.44
N GLN A 135 -4.74 -3.11 -2.16
CA GLN A 135 -5.72 -2.23 -1.54
C GLN A 135 -7.06 -2.95 -1.44
N THR A 136 -7.57 -3.10 -0.22
CA THR A 136 -8.80 -3.82 0.11
C THR A 136 -9.99 -2.90 0.30
N TRP A 137 -9.74 -1.61 0.48
CA TRP A 137 -10.76 -0.56 0.57
C TRP A 137 -10.36 0.64 -0.28
N GLN A 138 -11.15 0.93 -1.31
CA GLN A 138 -10.98 2.12 -2.15
C GLN A 138 -11.69 3.30 -1.45
N THR A 139 -11.02 3.89 -0.47
CA THR A 139 -11.58 4.89 0.46
C THR A 139 -11.97 6.21 -0.21
N GLU A 140 -11.49 6.45 -1.41
CA GLU A 140 -11.81 7.61 -2.25
C GLU A 140 -13.09 7.46 -3.07
N SER A 141 -13.61 6.26 -3.22
CA SER A 141 -14.98 6.10 -3.70
C SER A 141 -15.90 6.59 -2.58
N ASP A 142 -17.03 7.21 -2.89
CA ASP A 142 -18.01 7.68 -1.89
C ASP A 142 -18.57 6.57 -0.99
N SER A 143 -17.94 5.40 -1.05
CA SER A 143 -18.33 4.25 -0.25
C SER A 143 -17.86 4.38 1.19
N THR A 144 -18.79 4.34 2.12
CA THR A 144 -18.52 4.27 3.56
C THR A 144 -18.09 2.88 4.02
N LEU A 145 -18.12 1.88 3.15
CA LEU A 145 -17.80 0.47 3.43
C LEU A 145 -16.79 -0.07 2.41
N PRO A 146 -15.97 -1.07 2.79
CA PRO A 146 -14.97 -1.69 1.92
C PRO A 146 -15.60 -2.64 0.89
N PHE A 147 -16.30 -2.08 -0.09
CA PHE A 147 -16.91 -2.86 -1.16
C PHE A 147 -15.89 -3.32 -2.21
N GLY A 148 -16.22 -4.42 -2.86
CA GLY A 148 -15.45 -4.98 -3.97
C GLY A 148 -14.34 -5.94 -3.53
N GLY A 149 -13.57 -6.42 -4.51
CA GLY A 149 -12.38 -7.23 -4.28
C GLY A 149 -11.14 -6.38 -4.04
N PRO A 150 -10.05 -6.97 -3.52
CA PRO A 150 -8.78 -6.27 -3.41
C PRO A 150 -8.26 -5.88 -4.80
N ALA A 151 -7.61 -4.73 -4.88
CA ALA A 151 -7.01 -4.22 -6.11
C ALA A 151 -5.49 -4.16 -5.98
N LEU A 152 -4.79 -4.66 -7.00
CA LEU A 152 -3.33 -4.58 -7.08
C LEU A 152 -2.92 -3.14 -7.37
N MET A 153 -1.92 -2.66 -6.60
CA MET A 153 -1.32 -1.34 -6.79
C MET A 153 0.09 -1.47 -7.33
N MET A 154 0.53 -0.46 -8.10
CA MET A 154 1.88 -0.37 -8.66
C MET A 154 2.54 0.94 -8.28
N GLY A 155 3.86 0.94 -8.20
CA GLY A 155 4.70 2.12 -8.03
C GLY A 155 5.01 2.81 -9.37
N PHE A 156 5.46 4.07 -9.30
CA PHE A 156 5.97 4.82 -10.44
C PHE A 156 7.42 4.42 -10.73
N THR A 157 7.83 4.60 -11.99
CA THR A 157 9.13 4.12 -12.47
C THR A 157 9.97 5.22 -13.14
N ARG A 158 9.36 6.38 -13.46
CA ARG A 158 10.03 7.53 -14.11
C ARG A 158 9.30 8.84 -13.85
N ASP A 159 9.98 9.94 -14.13
CA ASP A 159 9.44 11.29 -14.03
C ASP A 159 8.21 11.49 -14.92
N GLY A 160 7.33 12.40 -14.51
CA GLY A 160 6.11 12.77 -15.24
C GLY A 160 4.96 11.78 -15.13
N GLN A 161 5.09 10.70 -14.36
CA GLN A 161 4.00 9.73 -14.15
C GLN A 161 3.08 10.09 -12.98
N LEU A 162 3.64 10.67 -11.92
CA LEU A 162 2.88 11.11 -10.73
C LEU A 162 2.25 12.49 -11.00
N ASP A 163 1.01 12.66 -10.55
CA ASP A 163 0.32 13.94 -10.53
C ASP A 163 1.10 14.93 -9.63
N PRO A 164 1.57 16.07 -10.17
CA PRO A 164 2.33 17.05 -9.41
C PRO A 164 1.52 17.67 -8.26
N ASN A 165 0.19 17.76 -8.37
CA ASN A 165 -0.64 18.29 -7.30
C ASN A 165 -0.69 17.32 -6.11
N LEU A 166 -0.74 16.02 -6.37
CA LEU A 166 -0.71 15.01 -5.32
C LEU A 166 0.62 15.07 -4.55
N LEU A 167 1.74 15.19 -5.27
CA LEU A 167 3.07 15.38 -4.69
C LEU A 167 3.15 16.66 -3.85
N GLN A 168 2.70 17.78 -4.41
CA GLN A 168 2.70 19.09 -3.74
C GLN A 168 1.88 19.07 -2.44
N ASN A 169 0.70 18.44 -2.47
CA ASN A 169 -0.18 18.33 -1.30
C ASN A 169 0.51 17.55 -0.17
N ARG A 170 1.19 16.43 -0.48
CA ARG A 170 1.98 15.68 0.47
C ARG A 170 3.11 16.53 1.04
N ASP A 171 3.89 17.18 0.19
CA ASP A 171 5.04 17.98 0.58
C ASP A 171 4.63 19.13 1.52
N ASN A 172 3.56 19.84 1.19
CA ASN A 172 3.01 20.90 2.04
C ASN A 172 2.57 20.37 3.40
N ARG A 173 1.86 19.24 3.45
CA ARG A 173 1.34 18.66 4.68
C ARG A 173 2.45 18.14 5.59
N LEU A 174 3.45 17.47 5.03
CA LEU A 174 4.57 16.89 5.77
C LEU A 174 5.76 17.88 5.95
N LYS A 175 5.67 19.07 5.34
CA LYS A 175 6.76 20.08 5.32
C LYS A 175 8.05 19.50 4.76
N ILE A 176 7.95 18.82 3.63
CA ILE A 176 9.05 18.15 2.93
C ILE A 176 9.26 18.86 1.59
N VAL A 177 10.50 18.84 1.11
CA VAL A 177 10.86 19.25 -0.25
C VAL A 177 11.41 18.02 -0.99
N THR A 178 10.60 17.45 -1.88
CA THR A 178 10.94 16.22 -2.61
C THR A 178 12.26 16.32 -3.37
N SER A 179 12.58 17.48 -3.99
CA SER A 179 13.84 17.67 -4.70
C SER A 179 15.06 17.64 -3.78
N GLU A 180 14.94 18.11 -2.54
CA GLU A 180 16.00 17.98 -1.53
C GLU A 180 16.19 16.52 -1.14
N LYS A 181 15.10 15.75 -0.95
CA LYS A 181 15.19 14.31 -0.69
C LYS A 181 15.87 13.57 -1.84
N GLN A 182 15.56 13.93 -3.08
CA GLN A 182 16.22 13.38 -4.27
C GLN A 182 17.73 13.69 -4.26
N GLN A 183 18.11 14.92 -3.97
CA GLN A 183 19.51 15.33 -3.93
C GLN A 183 20.28 14.62 -2.80
N MET A 184 19.70 14.51 -1.61
CA MET A 184 20.29 13.82 -0.46
C MET A 184 20.54 12.33 -0.69
N ARG A 185 19.89 11.74 -1.71
CA ARG A 185 19.99 10.32 -2.10
C ARG A 185 20.76 10.11 -3.40
N SER A 186 21.51 11.11 -3.85
CA SER A 186 22.31 11.02 -5.06
C SER A 186 23.39 9.94 -4.99
N ASP A 187 23.95 9.72 -3.80
CA ASP A 187 24.94 8.69 -3.46
C ASP A 187 24.37 7.27 -3.34
N ILE A 188 23.05 7.11 -3.12
CA ILE A 188 22.44 5.79 -3.06
C ILE A 188 22.45 5.12 -4.43
N LEU A 189 23.20 4.02 -4.54
CA LEU A 189 23.32 3.26 -5.78
C LEU A 189 22.12 2.32 -5.95
N GLY A 190 21.19 2.69 -6.85
CA GLY A 190 20.07 1.81 -7.24
C GLY A 190 20.41 1.01 -8.49
N ARG A 191 20.43 -0.33 -8.41
CA ARG A 191 20.56 -1.20 -9.58
C ARG A 191 19.29 -1.16 -10.42
N SER A 192 19.39 -1.53 -11.71
CA SER A 192 18.18 -1.72 -12.54
C SER A 192 17.30 -2.80 -11.91
N PRO A 193 15.97 -2.63 -11.92
CA PRO A 193 15.06 -3.64 -11.40
C PRO A 193 15.26 -5.00 -12.07
N VAL A 194 15.08 -6.05 -11.31
CA VAL A 194 15.13 -7.43 -11.81
C VAL A 194 13.93 -7.66 -12.74
N THR A 195 14.16 -8.38 -13.83
CA THR A 195 13.13 -8.74 -14.81
C THR A 195 11.90 -9.36 -14.11
N GLY A 196 10.72 -8.94 -14.51
CA GLY A 196 9.43 -9.36 -13.96
C GLY A 196 8.78 -8.35 -13.04
N ALA A 197 9.56 -7.48 -12.35
CA ALA A 197 9.00 -6.34 -11.64
C ALA A 197 8.49 -5.28 -12.62
N ASP A 198 7.58 -4.42 -12.13
CA ASP A 198 7.02 -3.30 -12.91
C ASP A 198 6.43 -3.77 -14.25
N SER A 199 5.85 -4.96 -14.29
CA SER A 199 5.36 -5.62 -15.51
C SER A 199 4.36 -4.79 -16.31
N TRP A 200 3.66 -3.87 -15.65
CA TRP A 200 2.71 -2.96 -16.25
C TRP A 200 3.32 -2.00 -17.29
N GLU A 201 4.63 -1.76 -17.23
CA GLU A 201 5.31 -0.89 -18.22
C GLU A 201 5.42 -1.53 -19.59
N ASN A 202 5.58 -2.85 -19.65
CA ASN A 202 5.94 -3.59 -20.86
C ASN A 202 4.96 -4.72 -21.19
N GLY A 203 3.83 -4.80 -20.49
CA GLY A 203 2.84 -5.87 -20.65
C GLY A 203 1.43 -5.45 -20.27
N PRO A 204 0.47 -6.38 -20.36
CA PRO A 204 -0.88 -6.12 -19.89
C PRO A 204 -0.90 -5.88 -18.39
N ALA A 205 -1.74 -4.94 -17.96
CA ALA A 205 -1.97 -4.73 -16.54
C ALA A 205 -2.64 -5.97 -15.90
N ILE A 206 -2.15 -6.33 -14.73
CA ILE A 206 -2.69 -7.46 -13.96
C ILE A 206 -3.60 -6.92 -12.88
N GLN A 207 -4.85 -7.39 -12.85
CA GLN A 207 -5.80 -7.16 -11.78
C GLN A 207 -6.60 -8.43 -11.52
N LEU A 208 -7.17 -8.54 -10.33
CA LEU A 208 -8.18 -9.55 -10.08
C LEU A 208 -9.43 -9.26 -10.94
N PRO A 209 -10.07 -10.28 -11.53
CA PRO A 209 -11.31 -10.08 -12.26
C PRO A 209 -12.35 -9.46 -11.32
N ALA A 210 -13.16 -8.55 -11.86
CA ALA A 210 -14.30 -8.00 -11.12
C ALA A 210 -15.19 -9.14 -10.63
N LEU A 211 -15.69 -9.02 -9.39
CA LEU A 211 -16.65 -9.97 -8.86
C LEU A 211 -17.90 -9.93 -9.73
N THR A 212 -18.10 -10.95 -10.58
CA THR A 212 -19.35 -11.12 -11.30
C THR A 212 -20.42 -11.56 -10.29
N LYS A 213 -21.62 -10.95 -10.36
CA LYS A 213 -22.78 -11.47 -9.62
C LYS A 213 -22.94 -12.93 -10.00
N ARG A 214 -22.76 -13.87 -9.05
CA ARG A 214 -23.19 -15.24 -9.25
C ARG A 214 -24.69 -15.15 -9.48
N ASN A 215 -25.16 -15.63 -10.66
CA ASN A 215 -26.56 -15.95 -10.81
C ASN A 215 -26.86 -16.99 -9.73
N GLU A 216 -27.69 -16.64 -8.76
CA GLU A 216 -28.20 -17.60 -7.80
C GLU A 216 -28.84 -18.73 -8.62
N PRO A 217 -28.53 -20.03 -8.35
CA PRO A 217 -29.27 -21.11 -9.00
C PRO A 217 -30.74 -20.89 -8.67
N GLN A 218 -31.58 -20.79 -9.69
CA GLN A 218 -33.02 -20.78 -9.51
C GLN A 218 -33.38 -22.09 -8.81
N LEU A 219 -33.77 -22.00 -7.54
CA LEU A 219 -34.40 -23.11 -6.84
C LEU A 219 -35.65 -23.48 -7.66
N GLN A 220 -35.59 -24.56 -8.41
CA GLN A 220 -36.75 -25.20 -8.98
C GLN A 220 -37.72 -25.49 -7.81
N LYS A 221 -38.84 -24.79 -7.80
CA LYS A 221 -39.96 -25.16 -6.94
C LYS A 221 -40.47 -26.49 -7.49
N ASP A 222 -40.00 -27.60 -6.94
CA ASP A 222 -40.66 -28.87 -7.15
C ASP A 222 -42.07 -28.75 -6.62
N THR A 223 -43.01 -28.72 -7.56
CA THR A 223 -44.44 -28.78 -7.30
C THR A 223 -44.74 -30.21 -6.87
N LEU A 224 -44.86 -30.44 -5.57
CA LEU A 224 -45.47 -31.64 -5.07
C LEU A 224 -46.94 -31.62 -5.44
N GLN A 225 -47.34 -32.45 -6.36
CA GLN A 225 -48.72 -32.92 -6.57
C GLN A 225 -49.02 -34.06 -5.60
#